data_a7ee6257696eca7a93494a67ca8ddcb7
#
_entry.id   a7ee6257696eca7a93494a67ca8ddcb7
#
_cell.length_a   1.000
_cell.length_b   1.000
_cell.length_c   1.000
_cell.angle_alpha   90.00
_cell.angle_beta   90.00
_cell.angle_gamma   90.00
#
_symmetry.space_group_name_H-M   'P 1'
#
loop_
_entity.id
_entity.type
_entity.pdbx_description
1 polymer ?
#
loop_
_entity_poly.entity_id
_entity_poly.type
_entity_poly.pdbx_seq_one_letter_code
_entity_poly.pdbx_strand_id
1 'polypeptide(L)'
;MANLKPGTGKTTSAVWLAHIFVQAGNSVLLVDADPSGSALEWADLAAMDPRLAPPQAAFPFRVVALPSRDLHRRLPAIAQADDVVIIDTPQLEDHAAIALSALRYADEIVIPCAPSPIEINRTTPVREEITEVAAARDQPARSAVLLNRCVARAHSTADAREALASLDYDVLGTAVPRLEVYAQSFGRPVPGTGRQVWRRVAHDLIERCPPPCPVRSGPPGHHLPAQAAQDHPRPRVPGITGSSPGGRTRP
;
A
#
# COMPACT_ATOMS: atom_id res chain seq x y z
N MET A 1 -2.54 -4.59 4.65
CA MET A 1 -1.93 -5.82 5.20
C MET A 1 -1.91 -5.73 6.72
N ALA A 2 -2.62 -6.56 7.44
CA ALA A 2 -2.74 -6.46 8.90
C ALA A 2 -2.39 -7.79 9.59
N ASN A 3 -1.71 -7.74 10.74
CA ASN A 3 -1.48 -8.90 11.61
C ASN A 3 -1.10 -8.43 13.02
N LEU A 4 -1.26 -9.32 14.01
CA LEU A 4 -0.97 -9.06 15.42
C LEU A 4 0.54 -8.85 15.66
N LYS A 5 1.38 -9.70 15.07
CA LYS A 5 2.82 -9.80 15.33
C LYS A 5 3.67 -9.35 14.12
N PRO A 6 4.94 -8.99 14.36
CA PRO A 6 5.90 -8.78 13.28
C PRO A 6 6.26 -10.09 12.57
N GLY A 7 6.95 -9.97 11.45
CA GLY A 7 7.54 -11.12 10.75
C GLY A 7 6.57 -12.00 9.96
N THR A 8 5.29 -11.66 9.82
CA THR A 8 4.28 -12.45 9.08
C THR A 8 4.35 -12.25 7.56
N GLY A 9 5.14 -11.29 7.10
CA GLY A 9 5.32 -10.98 5.68
C GLY A 9 4.40 -9.89 5.14
N LYS A 10 3.87 -9.00 5.99
CA LYS A 10 3.04 -7.86 5.58
C LYS A 10 3.72 -7.00 4.52
N THR A 11 4.88 -6.45 4.83
CA THR A 11 5.68 -5.60 3.93
C THR A 11 6.02 -6.31 2.63
N THR A 12 6.50 -7.55 2.71
CA THR A 12 6.79 -8.35 1.50
C THR A 12 5.55 -8.51 0.64
N SER A 13 4.41 -8.87 1.24
CA SER A 13 3.15 -9.02 0.52
C SER A 13 2.68 -7.71 -0.12
N ALA A 14 2.79 -6.59 0.61
CA ALA A 14 2.40 -5.27 0.14
C ALA A 14 3.23 -4.84 -1.09
N VAL A 15 4.56 -4.95 -1.02
CA VAL A 15 5.46 -4.59 -2.11
C VAL A 15 5.25 -5.48 -3.34
N TRP A 16 5.14 -6.79 -3.16
CA TRP A 16 4.92 -7.71 -4.28
C TRP A 16 3.57 -7.47 -4.96
N LEU A 17 2.49 -7.28 -4.20
CA LEU A 17 1.17 -6.96 -4.76
C LEU A 17 1.17 -5.62 -5.49
N ALA A 18 1.82 -4.59 -4.95
CA ALA A 18 1.94 -3.29 -5.61
C ALA A 18 2.57 -3.43 -7.01
N HIS A 19 3.64 -4.20 -7.13
CA HIS A 19 4.24 -4.52 -8.42
C HIS A 19 3.30 -5.24 -9.38
N ILE A 20 2.48 -6.16 -8.88
CA ILE A 20 1.52 -6.90 -9.72
C ILE A 20 0.40 -5.99 -10.23
N PHE A 21 -0.15 -5.13 -9.38
CA PHE A 21 -1.20 -4.20 -9.79
C PHE A 21 -0.72 -3.18 -10.83
N VAL A 22 0.52 -2.67 -10.67
CA VAL A 22 1.11 -1.81 -11.72
C VAL A 22 1.29 -2.57 -13.03
N GLN A 23 1.72 -3.83 -13.01
CA GLN A 23 1.83 -4.64 -14.23
C GLN A 23 0.48 -4.93 -14.88
N ALA A 24 -0.60 -4.87 -14.13
CA ALA A 24 -1.97 -4.96 -14.63
C ALA A 24 -2.50 -3.62 -15.19
N GLY A 25 -1.70 -2.54 -15.15
CA GLY A 25 -2.04 -1.23 -15.70
C GLY A 25 -2.65 -0.24 -14.72
N ASN A 26 -2.68 -0.56 -13.42
CA ASN A 26 -3.22 0.36 -12.40
C ASN A 26 -2.17 1.37 -11.95
N SER A 27 -2.61 2.58 -11.61
CA SER A 27 -1.86 3.49 -10.76
C SER A 27 -1.91 3.00 -9.31
N VAL A 28 -0.76 2.91 -8.64
CA VAL A 28 -0.66 2.31 -7.30
C VAL A 28 0.04 3.25 -6.34
N LEU A 29 -0.56 3.40 -5.16
CA LEU A 29 0.06 4.01 -4.00
C LEU A 29 0.33 2.93 -2.95
N LEU A 30 1.59 2.75 -2.57
CA LEU A 30 1.98 1.98 -1.38
C LEU A 30 2.17 2.94 -0.20
N VAL A 31 1.38 2.74 0.84
CA VAL A 31 1.46 3.52 2.08
C VAL A 31 2.21 2.70 3.12
N ASP A 32 3.36 3.19 3.51
CA ASP A 32 4.10 2.66 4.65
C ASP A 32 3.56 3.31 5.94
N ALA A 33 2.71 2.59 6.62
CA ALA A 33 2.12 3.02 7.89
C ALA A 33 2.88 2.47 9.12
N ASP A 34 3.90 1.63 8.90
CA ASP A 34 4.74 1.13 9.98
C ASP A 34 5.79 2.18 10.36
N PRO A 35 5.90 2.57 11.65
CA PRO A 35 6.98 3.44 12.10
C PRO A 35 8.40 2.94 11.79
N SER A 36 8.57 1.62 11.57
CA SER A 36 9.86 1.06 11.15
C SER A 36 10.27 1.47 9.73
N GLY A 37 9.32 1.89 8.88
CA GLY A 37 9.61 2.41 7.55
C GLY A 37 10.13 1.40 6.54
N SER A 38 9.89 0.11 6.74
CA SER A 38 10.51 -0.95 5.94
C SER A 38 10.12 -0.94 4.46
N ALA A 39 8.90 -0.52 4.11
CA ALA A 39 8.48 -0.45 2.71
C ALA A 39 9.14 0.74 1.99
N LEU A 40 9.26 1.88 2.67
CA LEU A 40 9.97 3.05 2.15
C LEU A 40 11.47 2.77 2.01
N GLU A 41 12.12 2.22 3.04
CA GLU A 41 13.52 1.82 2.99
C GLU A 41 13.80 0.86 1.83
N TRP A 42 12.90 -0.11 1.60
CA TRP A 42 13.04 -1.01 0.45
C TRP A 42 13.03 -0.26 -0.88
N ALA A 43 12.11 0.70 -1.06
CA ALA A 43 12.05 1.48 -2.28
C ALA A 43 13.32 2.33 -2.49
N ASP A 44 13.84 2.96 -1.44
CA ASP A 44 15.04 3.77 -1.48
C ASP A 44 16.28 2.92 -1.84
N LEU A 45 16.45 1.77 -1.19
CA LEU A 45 17.55 0.84 -1.48
C LEU A 45 17.46 0.28 -2.91
N ALA A 46 16.25 -0.06 -3.37
CA ALA A 46 16.05 -0.54 -4.74
C ALA A 46 16.39 0.54 -5.78
N ALA A 47 16.10 1.80 -5.49
CA ALA A 47 16.45 2.92 -6.36
C ALA A 47 17.97 3.18 -6.45
N MET A 48 18.71 2.76 -5.45
CA MET A 48 20.18 2.88 -5.37
C MET A 48 20.92 1.68 -5.97
N ASP A 49 20.24 0.66 -6.53
CA ASP A 49 20.90 -0.55 -7.04
C ASP A 49 21.83 -0.19 -8.23
N PRO A 50 23.16 -0.28 -8.06
CA PRO A 50 24.13 0.16 -9.07
C PRO A 50 24.12 -0.70 -10.35
N ARG A 51 23.47 -1.86 -10.31
CA ARG A 51 23.34 -2.78 -11.44
C ARG A 51 22.24 -2.36 -12.42
N LEU A 52 21.41 -1.42 -12.03
CA LEU A 52 20.28 -0.95 -12.82
C LEU A 52 20.44 0.54 -13.15
N ALA A 53 20.23 0.87 -14.41
CA ALA A 53 20.17 2.28 -14.80
C ALA A 53 18.81 2.88 -14.38
N PRO A 54 18.77 4.14 -13.90
CA PRO A 54 17.49 4.82 -13.72
C PRO A 54 16.73 4.90 -15.05
N PRO A 55 15.42 4.73 -15.11
CA PRO A 55 14.46 4.56 -14.00
C PRO A 55 14.17 3.11 -13.57
N GLN A 56 14.88 2.11 -14.08
CA GLN A 56 14.57 0.69 -13.83
C GLN A 56 14.83 0.25 -12.38
N ALA A 57 15.67 0.98 -11.66
CA ALA A 57 15.98 0.71 -10.26
C ALA A 57 14.82 1.12 -9.33
N ALA A 58 14.08 2.15 -9.66
CA ALA A 58 12.99 2.64 -8.84
C ALA A 58 11.76 1.71 -8.90
N PHE A 59 10.97 1.71 -7.83
CA PHE A 59 9.65 1.10 -7.87
C PHE A 59 8.77 1.82 -8.92
N PRO A 60 7.97 1.09 -9.72
CA PRO A 60 7.11 1.69 -10.73
C PRO A 60 5.82 2.30 -10.14
N PHE A 61 5.80 2.59 -8.84
CA PHE A 61 4.69 3.18 -8.09
C PHE A 61 5.23 4.08 -6.98
N ARG A 62 4.33 4.92 -6.45
CA ARG A 62 4.67 5.81 -5.33
C ARG A 62 4.69 5.04 -4.02
N VAL A 63 5.66 5.37 -3.16
CA VAL A 63 5.70 4.91 -1.77
C VAL A 63 5.67 6.15 -0.87
N VAL A 64 4.77 6.16 0.11
CA VAL A 64 4.61 7.29 1.03
C VAL A 64 4.58 6.78 2.46
N ALA A 65 5.46 7.32 3.31
CA ALA A 65 5.40 7.07 4.74
C ALA A 65 4.24 7.85 5.38
N LEU A 66 3.37 7.14 6.07
CA LEU A 66 2.24 7.73 6.81
C LEU A 66 1.95 6.97 8.12
N PRO A 67 2.91 6.88 9.06
CA PRO A 67 2.71 6.24 10.36
C PRO A 67 1.87 7.13 11.30
N SER A 68 0.57 7.27 11.00
CA SER A 68 -0.30 8.22 11.68
C SER A 68 -1.58 7.58 12.21
N ARG A 69 -1.97 7.95 13.42
CA ARG A 69 -3.28 7.59 14.00
C ARG A 69 -4.46 8.19 13.24
N ASP A 70 -4.21 9.21 12.45
CA ASP A 70 -5.19 9.89 11.59
C ASP A 70 -5.07 9.49 10.12
N LEU A 71 -4.42 8.37 9.81
CA LEU A 71 -4.21 7.88 8.44
C LEU A 71 -5.52 7.89 7.65
N HIS A 72 -6.60 7.32 8.18
CA HIS A 72 -7.91 7.23 7.51
C HIS A 72 -8.50 8.61 7.10
N ARG A 73 -8.13 9.69 7.79
CA ARG A 73 -8.57 11.06 7.46
C ARG A 73 -7.68 11.73 6.43
N ARG A 74 -6.38 11.40 6.44
CA ARG A 74 -5.37 12.05 5.58
C ARG A 74 -5.25 11.37 4.22
N LEU A 75 -5.41 10.05 4.20
CA LEU A 75 -5.17 9.24 3.02
C LEU A 75 -6.07 9.56 1.83
N PRO A 76 -7.38 9.89 1.98
CA PRO A 76 -8.21 10.28 0.86
C PRO A 76 -7.64 11.42 0.01
N ALA A 77 -7.01 12.41 0.65
CA ALA A 77 -6.40 13.53 -0.08
C ALA A 77 -5.08 13.16 -0.78
N ILE A 78 -4.36 12.15 -0.27
CA ILE A 78 -3.08 11.69 -0.82
C ILE A 78 -3.28 10.75 -2.00
N ALA A 79 -4.34 9.93 -1.95
CA ALA A 79 -4.60 8.82 -2.87
C ALA A 79 -5.56 9.18 -4.03
N GLN A 80 -5.85 10.47 -4.26
CA GLN A 80 -6.87 10.90 -5.24
C GLN A 80 -6.61 10.45 -6.69
N ALA A 81 -5.37 10.20 -7.05
CA ALA A 81 -4.96 9.84 -8.41
C ALA A 81 -4.63 8.35 -8.58
N ASP A 82 -4.82 7.55 -7.55
CA ASP A 82 -4.41 6.15 -7.56
C ASP A 82 -5.63 5.23 -7.63
N ASP A 83 -5.57 4.22 -8.52
CA ASP A 83 -6.62 3.22 -8.68
C ASP A 83 -6.59 2.20 -7.53
N VAL A 84 -5.39 1.91 -7.02
CA VAL A 84 -5.16 0.94 -5.95
C VAL A 84 -4.28 1.54 -4.86
N VAL A 85 -4.77 1.46 -3.63
CA VAL A 85 -4.01 1.86 -2.44
C VAL A 85 -3.70 0.62 -1.61
N ILE A 86 -2.41 0.35 -1.40
CA ILE A 86 -1.95 -0.74 -0.55
C ILE A 86 -1.36 -0.13 0.71
N ILE A 87 -1.83 -0.56 1.87
CA ILE A 87 -1.34 -0.07 3.16
C ILE A 87 -0.57 -1.19 3.84
N ASP A 88 0.73 -0.98 4.04
CA ASP A 88 1.55 -1.80 4.92
C ASP A 88 1.42 -1.28 6.34
N THR A 89 0.80 -2.06 7.24
CA THR A 89 0.53 -1.63 8.60
C THR A 89 1.56 -2.15 9.58
N PRO A 90 1.80 -1.44 10.68
CA PRO A 90 2.53 -2.02 11.80
C PRO A 90 1.78 -3.20 12.39
N GLN A 91 2.41 -3.91 13.30
CA GLN A 91 1.76 -4.92 14.12
C GLN A 91 0.74 -4.27 15.08
N LEU A 92 -0.40 -4.92 15.25
CA LEU A 92 -1.46 -4.45 16.15
C LEU A 92 -1.00 -4.39 17.60
N GLU A 93 -0.14 -5.31 18.02
CA GLU A 93 0.32 -5.41 19.40
C GLU A 93 1.06 -4.15 19.88
N ASP A 94 1.93 -3.57 19.03
CA ASP A 94 2.78 -2.42 19.44
C ASP A 94 2.22 -1.07 18.99
N HIS A 95 1.47 -1.06 17.88
CA HIS A 95 1.02 0.17 17.24
C HIS A 95 -0.46 0.13 16.86
N ALA A 96 -1.32 -0.37 17.75
CA ALA A 96 -2.75 -0.54 17.51
C ALA A 96 -3.44 0.69 16.89
N ALA A 97 -3.18 1.88 17.43
CA ALA A 97 -3.86 3.10 16.98
C ALA A 97 -3.58 3.44 15.49
N ILE A 98 -2.38 3.13 14.98
CA ILE A 98 -2.02 3.33 13.58
C ILE A 98 -2.66 2.24 12.73
N ALA A 99 -2.52 0.96 13.15
CA ALA A 99 -3.10 -0.16 12.44
C ALA A 99 -4.63 -0.03 12.33
N LEU A 100 -5.33 0.29 13.42
CA LEU A 100 -6.78 0.53 13.44
C LEU A 100 -7.20 1.69 12.52
N SER A 101 -6.38 2.74 12.44
CA SER A 101 -6.62 3.84 11.51
C SER A 101 -6.57 3.35 10.05
N ALA A 102 -5.63 2.46 9.72
CA ALA A 102 -5.56 1.84 8.39
C ALA A 102 -6.78 0.93 8.12
N LEU A 103 -7.20 0.12 9.10
CA LEU A 103 -8.39 -0.73 8.97
C LEU A 103 -9.68 0.08 8.73
N ARG A 104 -9.78 1.27 9.32
CA ARG A 104 -10.92 2.18 9.08
C ARG A 104 -11.01 2.69 7.65
N TYR A 105 -9.92 2.75 6.95
CA TYR A 105 -9.87 3.20 5.55
C TYR A 105 -10.04 2.06 4.54
N ALA A 106 -9.50 0.88 4.84
CA ALA A 106 -9.42 -0.23 3.91
C ALA A 106 -10.79 -0.78 3.49
N ASP A 107 -10.93 -1.19 2.23
CA ASP A 107 -12.07 -1.94 1.70
C ASP A 107 -11.85 -3.45 1.80
N GLU A 108 -10.60 -3.89 1.72
CA GLU A 108 -10.19 -5.28 1.86
C GLU A 108 -9.00 -5.38 2.83
N ILE A 109 -9.10 -6.26 3.82
CA ILE A 109 -8.07 -6.50 4.83
C ILE A 109 -7.47 -7.88 4.60
N VAL A 110 -6.20 -7.93 4.21
CA VAL A 110 -5.47 -9.17 4.02
C VAL A 110 -4.66 -9.48 5.27
N ILE A 111 -4.82 -10.69 5.80
CA ILE A 111 -4.14 -11.18 7.01
C ILE A 111 -3.13 -12.25 6.59
N PRO A 112 -1.84 -11.92 6.38
CA PRO A 112 -0.83 -12.94 6.09
C PRO A 112 -0.62 -13.85 7.29
N CYS A 113 -0.77 -15.17 7.11
CA CYS A 113 -0.66 -16.16 8.16
C CYS A 113 0.18 -17.36 7.68
N ALA A 114 1.17 -17.78 8.46
CA ALA A 114 1.90 -19.00 8.16
C ALA A 114 1.04 -20.22 8.59
N PRO A 115 1.17 -21.38 7.88
CA PRO A 115 0.36 -22.57 8.16
C PRO A 115 0.87 -23.31 9.40
N SER A 116 0.67 -22.71 10.57
CA SER A 116 0.98 -23.31 11.86
C SER A 116 -0.07 -22.97 12.91
N PRO A 117 -0.34 -23.86 13.89
CA PRO A 117 -1.37 -23.62 14.90
C PRO A 117 -1.18 -22.32 15.68
N ILE A 118 0.06 -21.95 16.00
CA ILE A 118 0.34 -20.71 16.73
C ILE A 118 0.03 -19.47 15.90
N GLU A 119 0.30 -19.48 14.60
CA GLU A 119 0.00 -18.35 13.72
C GLU A 119 -1.51 -18.24 13.46
N ILE A 120 -2.22 -19.37 13.31
CA ILE A 120 -3.68 -19.40 13.20
C ILE A 120 -4.30 -18.78 14.46
N ASN A 121 -3.86 -19.20 15.64
CA ASN A 121 -4.39 -18.65 16.90
C ASN A 121 -4.18 -17.13 17.01
N ARG A 122 -3.11 -16.59 16.44
CA ARG A 122 -2.81 -15.15 16.40
C ARG A 122 -3.70 -14.34 15.45
N THR A 123 -4.48 -15.00 14.60
CA THR A 123 -5.44 -14.28 13.73
C THR A 123 -6.70 -13.88 14.50
N THR A 124 -7.03 -14.54 15.60
CA THR A 124 -8.24 -14.25 16.39
C THR A 124 -8.31 -12.82 16.91
N PRO A 125 -7.28 -12.28 17.60
CA PRO A 125 -7.30 -10.88 18.01
C PRO A 125 -7.39 -9.89 16.85
N VAL A 126 -6.78 -10.23 15.69
CA VAL A 126 -6.89 -9.39 14.49
C VAL A 126 -8.33 -9.31 14.01
N ARG A 127 -9.06 -10.44 14.03
CA ARG A 127 -10.48 -10.49 13.63
C ARG A 127 -11.36 -9.71 14.60
N GLU A 128 -11.11 -9.77 15.89
CA GLU A 128 -11.80 -9.00 16.90
C GLU A 128 -11.70 -7.50 16.61
N GLU A 129 -10.51 -7.00 16.37
CA GLU A 129 -10.26 -5.60 16.01
C GLU A 129 -10.93 -5.21 14.67
N ILE A 130 -10.89 -6.09 13.67
CA ILE A 130 -11.59 -5.86 12.39
C ILE A 130 -13.10 -5.75 12.62
N THR A 131 -13.66 -6.61 13.45
CA THR A 131 -15.09 -6.63 13.77
C THR A 131 -15.51 -5.35 14.51
N GLU A 132 -14.69 -4.89 15.46
CA GLU A 132 -14.94 -3.64 16.18
C GLU A 132 -14.91 -2.44 15.23
N VAL A 133 -13.90 -2.37 14.36
CA VAL A 133 -13.82 -1.30 13.36
C VAL A 133 -14.98 -1.36 12.37
N ALA A 134 -15.39 -2.56 11.95
CA ALA A 134 -16.48 -2.77 11.02
C ALA A 134 -17.83 -2.27 11.58
N ALA A 135 -18.06 -2.44 12.88
CA ALA A 135 -19.28 -1.99 13.55
C ALA A 135 -19.48 -0.47 13.51
N ALA A 136 -18.42 0.30 13.30
CA ALA A 136 -18.44 1.77 13.22
C ALA A 136 -18.51 2.30 11.76
N ARG A 137 -18.70 1.41 10.75
CA ARG A 137 -18.70 1.78 9.32
C ARG A 137 -20.04 1.43 8.66
N ASP A 138 -20.52 2.31 7.79
CA ASP A 138 -21.71 2.04 6.95
C ASP A 138 -21.45 0.88 5.97
N GLN A 139 -20.21 0.76 5.50
CA GLN A 139 -19.76 -0.35 4.67
C GLN A 139 -18.53 -0.99 5.32
N PRO A 140 -18.69 -2.15 5.98
CA PRO A 140 -17.58 -2.84 6.62
C PRO A 140 -16.57 -3.34 5.59
N ALA A 141 -15.29 -3.26 5.93
CA ALA A 141 -14.24 -3.87 5.13
C ALA A 141 -14.41 -5.39 5.13
N ARG A 142 -14.13 -6.00 3.98
CA ARG A 142 -13.97 -7.45 3.92
C ARG A 142 -12.61 -7.83 4.46
N SER A 143 -12.49 -9.06 4.92
CA SER A 143 -11.20 -9.58 5.36
C SER A 143 -10.97 -10.98 4.82
N ALA A 144 -9.71 -11.32 4.55
CA ALA A 144 -9.31 -12.67 4.17
C ALA A 144 -7.92 -13.00 4.70
N VAL A 145 -7.74 -14.27 5.04
CA VAL A 145 -6.43 -14.81 5.40
C VAL A 145 -5.68 -15.22 4.13
N LEU A 146 -4.45 -14.71 3.99
CA LEU A 146 -3.49 -15.16 2.99
C LEU A 146 -2.53 -16.17 3.64
N LEU A 147 -2.67 -17.45 3.31
CA LEU A 147 -1.68 -18.45 3.72
C LEU A 147 -0.34 -18.14 3.07
N ASN A 148 0.64 -17.83 3.91
CA ASN A 148 1.97 -17.35 3.51
C ASN A 148 3.07 -18.25 4.04
N ARG A 149 4.24 -18.26 3.39
CA ARG A 149 5.38 -19.11 3.77
C ARG A 149 5.06 -20.61 3.80
N CYS A 150 4.18 -21.05 2.92
CA CYS A 150 3.78 -22.44 2.83
C CYS A 150 4.93 -23.30 2.34
N VAL A 151 5.18 -24.42 2.99
CA VAL A 151 6.20 -25.39 2.58
C VAL A 151 5.61 -26.30 1.49
N ALA A 152 6.32 -26.41 0.38
CA ALA A 152 5.85 -27.25 -0.73
C ALA A 152 5.64 -28.72 -0.30
N ARG A 153 4.52 -29.29 -0.72
CA ARG A 153 4.13 -30.67 -0.42
C ARG A 153 3.90 -30.99 1.05
N ALA A 154 3.87 -30.00 1.94
CA ALA A 154 3.50 -30.20 3.34
C ALA A 154 1.95 -30.22 3.49
N HIS A 155 1.44 -31.10 4.32
CA HIS A 155 0.01 -31.15 4.64
C HIS A 155 -0.46 -29.92 5.42
N SER A 156 0.45 -29.27 6.14
CA SER A 156 0.15 -28.12 6.99
C SER A 156 -0.62 -26.98 6.30
N THR A 157 -0.48 -26.81 4.99
CA THR A 157 -1.23 -25.79 4.24
C THR A 157 -2.71 -26.18 4.11
N ALA A 158 -3.01 -27.45 3.86
CA ALA A 158 -4.38 -27.95 3.80
C ALA A 158 -5.01 -27.94 5.20
N ASP A 159 -4.28 -28.43 6.20
CA ASP A 159 -4.73 -28.46 7.60
C ASP A 159 -5.02 -27.05 8.12
N ALA A 160 -4.16 -26.08 7.80
CA ALA A 160 -4.35 -24.68 8.17
C ALA A 160 -5.59 -24.07 7.50
N ARG A 161 -5.83 -24.39 6.24
CA ARG A 161 -7.02 -23.93 5.51
C ARG A 161 -8.29 -24.45 6.15
N GLU A 162 -8.32 -25.73 6.47
CA GLU A 162 -9.45 -26.38 7.13
C GLU A 162 -9.69 -25.79 8.54
N ALA A 163 -8.64 -25.63 9.32
CA ALA A 163 -8.71 -25.00 10.65
C ALA A 163 -9.24 -23.57 10.59
N LEU A 164 -8.76 -22.75 9.66
CA LEU A 164 -9.23 -21.38 9.47
C LEU A 164 -10.69 -21.35 9.00
N ALA A 165 -11.08 -22.23 8.08
CA ALA A 165 -12.46 -22.35 7.63
C ALA A 165 -13.41 -22.77 8.76
N SER A 166 -12.97 -23.68 9.64
CA SER A 166 -13.75 -24.10 10.82
C SER A 166 -13.92 -22.98 11.86
N LEU A 167 -13.07 -21.94 11.80
CA LEU A 167 -13.15 -20.73 12.61
C LEU A 167 -13.86 -19.58 11.88
N ASP A 168 -14.54 -19.85 10.77
CA ASP A 168 -15.29 -18.87 9.98
C ASP A 168 -14.39 -17.76 9.36
N TYR A 169 -13.15 -18.10 9.01
CA TYR A 169 -12.31 -17.22 8.23
C TYR A 169 -12.51 -17.45 6.74
N ASP A 170 -12.57 -16.35 6.01
CA ASP A 170 -12.40 -16.40 4.57
C ASP A 170 -10.88 -16.54 4.25
N VAL A 171 -10.52 -17.54 3.46
CA VAL A 171 -9.14 -17.86 3.13
C VAL A 171 -8.94 -17.76 1.63
N LEU A 172 -7.99 -16.91 1.18
CA LEU A 172 -7.70 -16.76 -0.25
C LEU A 172 -7.35 -18.11 -0.88
N GLY A 173 -7.80 -18.34 -2.11
CA GLY A 173 -7.58 -19.58 -2.84
C GLY A 173 -6.10 -19.89 -3.03
N THR A 174 -5.31 -18.85 -3.29
CA THR A 174 -3.86 -18.94 -3.51
C THR A 174 -3.09 -18.92 -2.19
N ALA A 175 -2.19 -19.88 -2.01
CA ALA A 175 -1.21 -19.87 -0.93
C ALA A 175 0.16 -19.44 -1.48
N VAL A 176 0.88 -18.61 -0.72
CA VAL A 176 2.22 -18.12 -1.08
C VAL A 176 3.27 -19.08 -0.51
N PRO A 177 4.09 -19.71 -1.37
CA PRO A 177 5.11 -20.63 -0.91
C PRO A 177 6.26 -19.91 -0.21
N ARG A 178 6.96 -20.63 0.66
CA ARG A 178 8.22 -20.17 1.24
C ARG A 178 9.34 -20.29 0.21
N LEU A 179 9.60 -19.20 -0.50
CA LEU A 179 10.67 -19.13 -1.50
C LEU A 179 11.75 -18.16 -1.05
N GLU A 180 13.00 -18.50 -1.37
CA GLU A 180 14.14 -17.65 -1.09
C GLU A 180 14.03 -16.29 -1.81
N VAL A 181 13.50 -16.28 -3.02
CA VAL A 181 13.27 -15.04 -3.79
C VAL A 181 12.44 -14.00 -3.03
N TYR A 182 11.52 -14.42 -2.18
CA TYR A 182 10.74 -13.49 -1.36
C TYR A 182 11.53 -13.00 -0.15
N ALA A 183 12.29 -13.91 0.49
CA ALA A 183 13.10 -13.57 1.64
C ALA A 183 14.30 -12.65 1.28
N GLN A 184 14.84 -12.79 0.07
CA GLN A 184 16.01 -12.06 -0.42
C GLN A 184 15.65 -10.83 -1.26
N SER A 185 14.37 -10.50 -1.41
CA SER A 185 13.95 -9.38 -2.27
C SER A 185 14.07 -8.01 -1.61
N PHE A 186 14.16 -7.92 -0.28
CA PHE A 186 14.27 -6.64 0.42
C PHE A 186 15.47 -5.82 -0.07
N GLY A 187 15.25 -4.54 -0.28
CA GLY A 187 16.25 -3.60 -0.77
C GLY A 187 16.62 -3.76 -2.25
N ARG A 188 15.88 -4.58 -3.00
CA ARG A 188 16.13 -4.83 -4.43
C ARG A 188 14.86 -4.63 -5.24
N PRO A 189 14.98 -4.34 -6.55
CA PRO A 189 13.84 -4.38 -7.45
C PRO A 189 13.20 -5.77 -7.46
N VAL A 190 11.87 -5.80 -7.44
CA VAL A 190 11.13 -7.08 -7.41
C VAL A 190 11.38 -7.88 -8.68
N PRO A 191 12.00 -9.07 -8.60
CA PRO A 191 12.37 -9.86 -9.75
C PRO A 191 11.14 -10.43 -10.48
N GLY A 192 11.32 -10.85 -11.73
CA GLY A 192 10.27 -11.54 -12.51
C GLY A 192 9.87 -12.88 -11.92
N THR A 193 10.85 -13.59 -11.35
CA THR A 193 10.65 -14.89 -10.69
C THR A 193 9.76 -14.74 -9.46
N GLY A 194 8.77 -15.62 -9.30
CA GLY A 194 7.83 -15.60 -8.19
C GLY A 194 6.58 -14.75 -8.42
N ARG A 195 6.54 -13.87 -9.43
CA ARG A 195 5.37 -13.00 -9.70
C ARG A 195 4.10 -13.78 -10.04
N GLN A 196 4.20 -14.97 -10.59
CA GLN A 196 3.02 -15.75 -10.98
C GLN A 196 2.10 -16.08 -9.78
N VAL A 197 2.67 -16.37 -8.62
CA VAL A 197 1.90 -16.61 -7.40
C VAL A 197 1.16 -15.34 -6.99
N TRP A 198 1.86 -14.21 -6.97
CA TRP A 198 1.26 -12.92 -6.59
C TRP A 198 0.20 -12.43 -7.59
N ARG A 199 0.33 -12.76 -8.88
CA ARG A 199 -0.76 -12.53 -9.86
C ARG A 199 -2.03 -13.28 -9.50
N ARG A 200 -1.91 -14.53 -9.03
CA ARG A 200 -3.07 -15.30 -8.56
C ARG A 200 -3.64 -14.70 -7.27
N VAL A 201 -2.79 -14.27 -6.33
CA VAL A 201 -3.27 -13.58 -5.12
C VAL A 201 -4.01 -12.28 -5.48
N ALA A 202 -3.48 -11.49 -6.41
CA ALA A 202 -4.15 -10.28 -6.89
C ALA A 202 -5.50 -10.60 -7.56
N HIS A 203 -5.56 -11.66 -8.35
CA HIS A 203 -6.80 -12.15 -8.96
C HIS A 203 -7.83 -12.55 -7.90
N ASP A 204 -7.42 -13.36 -6.91
CA ASP A 204 -8.29 -13.76 -5.79
C ASP A 204 -8.87 -12.51 -5.07
N LEU A 205 -8.06 -11.45 -4.90
CA LEU A 205 -8.50 -10.21 -4.27
C LEU A 205 -9.47 -9.42 -5.15
N ILE A 206 -9.23 -9.36 -6.46
CA ILE A 206 -10.10 -8.65 -7.42
C ILE A 206 -11.47 -9.34 -7.50
N GLU A 207 -11.50 -10.67 -7.57
CA GLU A 207 -12.77 -11.43 -7.62
C GLU A 207 -13.65 -11.22 -6.37
N ARG A 208 -13.04 -10.86 -5.25
CA ARG A 208 -13.74 -10.51 -4.02
C ARG A 208 -14.30 -9.09 -4.04
N CYS A 209 -13.77 -8.20 -4.89
CA CYS A 209 -14.27 -6.84 -5.00
C CYS A 209 -15.66 -6.85 -5.63
N PRO A 210 -16.69 -6.24 -5.01
CA PRO A 210 -17.94 -6.02 -5.70
C PRO A 210 -17.68 -5.17 -6.95
N PRO A 211 -18.47 -5.34 -8.02
CA PRO A 211 -18.36 -4.45 -9.17
C PRO A 211 -18.46 -3.00 -8.68
N PRO A 212 -17.70 -2.07 -9.26
CA PRO A 212 -17.74 -0.67 -8.85
C PRO A 212 -19.21 -0.23 -8.86
N CYS A 213 -19.64 0.30 -7.73
CA CYS A 213 -20.98 0.89 -7.62
C CYS A 213 -21.10 1.90 -8.76
N PRO A 214 -22.15 1.83 -9.62
CA PRO A 214 -22.27 2.79 -10.70
C PRO A 214 -22.18 4.18 -10.08
N VAL A 215 -21.17 4.94 -10.51
CA VAL A 215 -20.98 6.31 -10.07
C VAL A 215 -22.34 6.99 -10.21
N ARG A 216 -22.96 7.38 -9.11
CA ARG A 216 -24.16 8.21 -9.18
C ARG A 216 -23.73 9.43 -9.97
N SER A 217 -24.16 9.49 -11.22
CA SER A 217 -24.07 10.70 -12.02
C SER A 217 -24.81 11.76 -11.20
N GLY A 218 -24.04 12.62 -10.53
CA GLY A 218 -24.59 13.80 -9.88
C GLY A 218 -25.36 14.59 -10.93
N PRO A 219 -26.39 15.35 -10.53
CA PRO A 219 -27.14 16.17 -11.47
C PRO A 219 -26.14 17.05 -12.25
N PRO A 220 -26.39 17.29 -13.57
CA PRO A 220 -25.47 18.06 -14.39
C PRO A 220 -25.26 19.41 -13.73
N GLY A 221 -24.00 19.66 -13.35
CA GLY A 221 -23.61 20.90 -12.69
C GLY A 221 -24.00 22.08 -13.58
N HIS A 222 -24.69 23.03 -13.00
CA HIS A 222 -24.98 24.32 -13.64
C HIS A 222 -23.66 24.91 -14.16
N HIS A 223 -23.54 25.01 -15.46
CA HIS A 223 -22.55 25.83 -16.13
C HIS A 223 -22.71 27.28 -15.62
N LEU A 224 -21.84 27.73 -14.77
CA LEU A 224 -21.67 29.15 -14.53
C LEU A 224 -21.07 29.76 -15.81
N PRO A 225 -21.63 30.84 -16.35
CA PRO A 225 -21.07 31.49 -17.53
C PRO A 225 -19.70 32.08 -17.18
N ALA A 226 -18.74 31.90 -18.08
CA ALA A 226 -17.42 32.48 -18.02
C ALA A 226 -17.56 34.02 -17.92
N GLN A 227 -17.25 34.57 -16.75
CA GLN A 227 -17.09 36.02 -16.60
C GLN A 227 -15.77 36.45 -17.20
N ALA A 228 -15.88 37.46 -18.07
CA ALA A 228 -14.81 38.08 -18.81
C ALA A 228 -13.61 38.47 -17.94
N ALA A 229 -12.43 38.14 -18.41
CA ALA A 229 -11.17 38.62 -17.89
C ALA A 229 -11.15 40.15 -17.89
N GLN A 230 -11.18 40.78 -16.73
CA GLN A 230 -10.86 42.20 -16.59
C GLN A 230 -9.35 42.33 -16.38
N ASP A 231 -8.75 43.02 -17.34
CA ASP A 231 -7.37 43.50 -17.33
C ASP A 231 -7.07 44.28 -16.04
N HIS A 232 -6.17 43.75 -15.21
CA HIS A 232 -5.53 44.54 -14.16
C HIS A 232 -4.08 44.83 -14.58
N PRO A 233 -3.68 46.14 -14.60
CA PRO A 233 -2.33 46.52 -14.99
C PRO A 233 -1.31 46.07 -13.93
N ARG A 234 -0.20 45.51 -14.42
CA ARG A 234 0.93 45.08 -13.58
C ARG A 234 1.58 46.33 -12.91
N PRO A 235 1.95 46.25 -11.61
CA PRO A 235 2.70 47.32 -10.98
C PRO A 235 4.13 47.39 -11.57
N ARG A 236 4.54 48.63 -11.91
CA ARG A 236 5.89 48.94 -12.35
C ARG A 236 6.85 48.86 -11.16
N VAL A 237 7.96 48.13 -11.35
CA VAL A 237 9.10 48.13 -10.43
C VAL A 237 9.95 49.37 -10.74
N PRO A 238 10.33 50.23 -9.75
CA PRO A 238 11.22 51.33 -9.99
C PRO A 238 12.65 50.84 -10.24
N GLY A 239 13.27 51.41 -11.27
CA GLY A 239 14.64 51.10 -11.67
C GLY A 239 15.65 51.61 -10.63
N ILE A 240 16.62 50.75 -10.32
CA ILE A 240 17.85 51.18 -9.64
C ILE A 240 18.91 51.44 -10.75
N THR A 241 19.21 52.70 -10.94
CA THR A 241 20.25 53.20 -11.79
C THR A 241 21.61 52.84 -11.23
N GLY A 242 22.51 52.48 -12.14
CA GLY A 242 23.87 52.08 -11.86
C GLY A 242 24.81 53.21 -11.38
N SER A 243 25.93 52.79 -10.88
CA SER A 243 27.19 53.52 -10.89
C SER A 243 28.35 52.51 -10.79
N SER A 244 29.04 52.32 -11.87
CA SER A 244 30.47 51.94 -11.82
C SER A 244 31.30 53.19 -11.52
N PRO A 245 32.46 53.05 -10.84
CA PRO A 245 33.68 53.30 -11.54
C PRO A 245 34.89 52.39 -11.16
N GLY A 246 35.66 52.07 -12.17
CA GLY A 246 37.09 52.33 -12.30
C GLY A 246 38.07 51.57 -11.38
N GLY A 247 38.77 50.57 -11.82
CA GLY A 247 40.06 50.68 -12.48
C GLY A 247 41.24 50.69 -11.49
N ARG A 248 42.12 49.69 -11.61
CA ARG A 248 43.60 49.74 -11.64
C ARG A 248 44.22 48.44 -11.08
N THR A 249 44.83 47.72 -12.00
CA THR A 249 46.27 47.38 -12.14
C THR A 249 47.04 46.94 -10.89
N ARG A 250 47.55 45.78 -11.08
CA ARG A 250 48.79 45.02 -10.76
C ARG A 250 49.92 45.82 -10.02
N PRO A 251 50.89 45.17 -9.42
CA PRO A 251 51.69 44.05 -9.92
C PRO A 251 51.45 42.71 -9.21
#